data_3f6aa680c859b9548d506644a3b4c1de
#
_entry.id   3f6aa680c859b9548d506644a3b4c1de
#
_cell.length_a   1.000
_cell.length_b   1.000
_cell.length_c   1.000
_cell.angle_alpha   90.00
_cell.angle_beta   90.00
_cell.angle_gamma   90.00
#
_symmetry.space_group_name_H-M   'P 1'
#
loop_
_entity.id
_entity.type
_entity.pdbx_description
1 polymer ?
#
loop_
_entity_poly.entity_id
_entity_poly.type
_entity_poly.pdbx_seq_one_letter_code
_entity_poly.pdbx_strand_id
1 'polypeptide(L)'
;MANTHEEKKRYVREYIRSLDAIEEAMEPYKDQKRDLRKEFRDNSWLNTDEIRAAVKAYRLFKGKFNIDEVVDNFNLLAGEGNEDNDS
;
A
#
# COMPACT_ATOMS: atom_id res chain seq x y z
N MET A 1 17.91 -1.92 -8.08
CA MET A 1 18.11 -2.99 -7.13
C MET A 1 16.79 -3.41 -6.49
N ALA A 2 16.54 -4.71 -6.39
CA ALA A 2 15.28 -5.18 -5.81
C ALA A 2 15.28 -4.97 -4.29
N ASN A 3 14.16 -4.55 -3.76
CA ASN A 3 14.01 -4.43 -2.33
C ASN A 3 13.92 -5.81 -1.69
N THR A 4 14.49 -5.97 -0.51
CA THR A 4 14.32 -7.21 0.21
C THR A 4 12.88 -7.33 0.70
N HIS A 5 12.49 -8.53 1.10
CA HIS A 5 11.14 -8.74 1.62
C HIS A 5 10.87 -7.85 2.84
N GLU A 6 11.87 -7.71 3.72
CA GLU A 6 11.72 -6.89 4.91
C GLU A 6 11.60 -5.41 4.56
N GLU A 7 12.39 -4.94 3.61
CA GLU A 7 12.31 -3.56 3.17
C GLU A 7 10.96 -3.26 2.53
N LYS A 8 10.47 -4.18 1.70
CA LYS A 8 9.19 -4.02 1.05
C LYS A 8 8.06 -3.96 2.08
N LYS A 9 8.13 -4.81 3.08
CA LYS A 9 7.14 -4.82 4.15
C LYS A 9 7.12 -3.48 4.90
N ARG A 10 8.30 -2.91 5.13
CA ARG A 10 8.41 -1.60 5.76
C ARG A 10 7.79 -0.51 4.89
N TYR A 11 8.05 -0.54 3.59
CA TYR A 11 7.49 0.46 2.69
C TYR A 11 5.98 0.35 2.62
N VAL A 12 5.43 -0.86 2.61
CA VAL A 12 3.99 -1.05 2.63
C VAL A 12 3.40 -0.45 3.92
N ARG A 13 4.05 -0.70 5.04
CA ARG A 13 3.60 -0.17 6.32
C ARG A 13 3.59 1.36 6.31
N GLU A 14 4.66 1.95 5.81
CA GLU A 14 4.76 3.41 5.74
C GLU A 14 3.73 4.00 4.79
N TYR A 15 3.52 3.34 3.65
CA TYR A 15 2.51 3.79 2.70
C TYR A 15 1.12 3.80 3.34
N ILE A 16 0.76 2.73 4.02
CA ILE A 16 -0.55 2.60 4.64
C ILE A 16 -0.74 3.63 5.75
N ARG A 17 0.30 3.88 6.55
CA ARG A 17 0.23 4.91 7.58
C ARG A 17 0.01 6.30 6.99
N SER A 18 0.73 6.60 5.92
CA SER A 18 0.57 7.88 5.24
C SER A 18 -0.81 8.01 4.64
N LEU A 19 -1.30 6.94 4.02
CA LEU A 19 -2.63 6.93 3.44
C LEU A 19 -3.70 7.16 4.50
N ASP A 20 -3.56 6.50 5.64
CA ASP A 20 -4.50 6.65 6.74
C ASP A 20 -4.53 8.09 7.25
N ALA A 21 -3.36 8.70 7.40
CA ALA A 21 -3.27 10.08 7.84
C ALA A 21 -3.93 11.03 6.83
N ILE A 22 -3.75 10.76 5.54
CA ILE A 22 -4.37 11.56 4.49
C ILE A 22 -5.89 11.42 4.54
N GLU A 23 -6.38 10.20 4.72
CA GLU A 23 -7.81 9.94 4.76
C GLU A 23 -8.48 10.59 5.96
N GLU A 24 -7.77 10.71 7.06
CA GLU A 24 -8.32 11.35 8.25
C GLU A 24 -8.30 12.87 8.18
N ALA A 25 -7.43 13.44 7.35
CA ALA A 25 -7.40 14.88 7.16
C ALA A 25 -8.60 15.26 6.29
N MET A 26 -9.43 16.13 6.76
CA MET A 26 -10.64 16.52 6.03
C MET A 26 -10.32 17.60 5.00
N GLU A 27 -9.26 17.41 4.27
CA GLU A 27 -8.78 18.32 3.25
C GLU A 27 -8.89 17.66 1.87
N PRO A 28 -8.74 18.41 0.76
CA PRO A 28 -8.72 17.78 -0.57
C PRO A 28 -7.55 16.81 -0.69
N TYR A 29 -7.81 15.58 -0.39
CA TYR A 29 -6.78 14.57 -0.25
C TYR A 29 -6.41 13.86 -1.57
N LYS A 30 -7.11 14.15 -2.66
CA LYS A 30 -6.82 13.49 -3.95
C LYS A 30 -5.40 13.75 -4.43
N ASP A 31 -4.97 15.02 -4.34
CA ASP A 31 -3.63 15.38 -4.75
C ASP A 31 -2.59 14.76 -3.84
N GLN A 32 -2.87 14.72 -2.55
CA GLN A 32 -1.95 14.11 -1.59
C GLN A 32 -1.80 12.62 -1.83
N LYS A 33 -2.89 11.94 -2.15
CA LYS A 33 -2.84 10.51 -2.48
C LYS A 33 -2.03 10.26 -3.74
N ARG A 34 -2.25 11.10 -4.75
CA ARG A 34 -1.50 10.99 -6.00
C ARG A 34 -0.01 11.20 -5.76
N ASP A 35 0.33 12.21 -4.97
CA ASP A 35 1.72 12.50 -4.68
C ASP A 35 2.36 11.36 -3.89
N LEU A 36 1.63 10.77 -2.97
CA LEU A 36 2.13 9.63 -2.21
C LEU A 36 2.43 8.44 -3.12
N ARG A 37 1.52 8.12 -4.04
CA ARG A 37 1.73 7.04 -5.00
C ARG A 37 2.96 7.32 -5.86
N LYS A 38 3.07 8.56 -6.32
CA LYS A 38 4.18 8.94 -7.17
C LYS A 38 5.51 8.81 -6.44
N GLU A 39 5.54 9.26 -5.20
CA GLU A 39 6.76 9.18 -4.39
C GLU A 39 7.25 7.76 -4.24
N PHE A 40 6.36 6.86 -3.85
CA PHE A 40 6.74 5.47 -3.62
C PHE A 40 7.13 4.76 -4.91
N ARG A 41 6.44 5.09 -6.00
CA ARG A 41 6.75 4.50 -7.29
C ARG A 41 8.07 5.04 -7.85
N ASP A 42 8.27 6.35 -7.80
CA ASP A 42 9.47 6.98 -8.37
C ASP A 42 10.72 6.56 -7.61
N ASN A 43 10.62 6.30 -6.32
CA ASN A 43 11.72 5.83 -5.51
C ASN A 43 11.89 4.32 -5.59
N SER A 44 11.06 3.64 -6.35
CA SER A 44 11.08 2.19 -6.50
C SER A 44 10.85 1.44 -5.18
N TRP A 45 10.19 2.09 -4.24
CA TRP A 45 9.85 1.44 -2.98
C TRP A 45 8.70 0.46 -3.16
N LEU A 46 7.71 0.84 -3.95
CA LEU A 46 6.58 -0.02 -4.31
C LEU A 46 6.24 0.22 -5.79
N ASN A 47 5.91 -0.84 -6.50
CA ASN A 47 5.44 -0.68 -7.87
C ASN A 47 3.93 -0.45 -7.88
N THR A 48 3.37 -0.21 -9.07
CA THR A 48 1.96 0.13 -9.22
C THR A 48 1.04 -0.96 -8.66
N ASP A 49 1.36 -2.22 -8.93
CA ASP A 49 0.55 -3.33 -8.45
C ASP A 49 0.60 -3.45 -6.93
N GLU A 50 1.78 -3.22 -6.37
CA GLU A 50 1.95 -3.27 -4.92
C GLU A 50 1.19 -2.14 -4.23
N ILE A 51 1.23 -0.94 -4.83
CA ILE A 51 0.46 0.18 -4.30
C ILE A 51 -1.03 -0.12 -4.34
N ARG A 52 -1.49 -0.69 -5.44
CA ARG A 52 -2.90 -1.04 -5.58
C ARG A 52 -3.32 -2.06 -4.52
N ALA A 53 -2.49 -3.07 -4.29
CA ALA A 53 -2.76 -4.07 -3.28
C ALA A 53 -2.76 -3.47 -1.87
N ALA A 54 -1.86 -2.54 -1.60
CA ALA A 54 -1.80 -1.87 -0.31
C ALA A 54 -3.07 -1.05 -0.05
N VAL A 55 -3.55 -0.33 -1.06
CA VAL A 55 -4.77 0.46 -0.94
C VAL A 55 -5.96 -0.46 -0.69
N LYS A 56 -6.03 -1.57 -1.41
CA LYS A 56 -7.11 -2.53 -1.26
C LYS A 56 -7.11 -3.14 0.15
N ALA A 57 -5.93 -3.50 0.64
CA ALA A 57 -5.80 -4.05 1.99
C ALA A 57 -6.23 -3.03 3.03
N TYR A 58 -5.81 -1.78 2.87
CA TYR A 58 -6.20 -0.72 3.80
C TYR A 58 -7.72 -0.57 3.86
N ARG A 59 -8.38 -0.59 2.70
CA ARG A 59 -9.83 -0.41 2.64
C ARG A 59 -10.60 -1.53 3.31
N LEU A 60 -10.07 -2.74 3.29
CA LEU A 60 -10.72 -3.87 3.95
C LEU A 60 -10.76 -3.72 5.46
N PHE A 61 -9.81 -2.99 6.03
CA PHE A 61 -9.71 -2.82 7.48
C PHE A 61 -10.02 -1.42 7.95
N LYS A 62 -10.60 -0.61 7.09
CA LYS A 62 -10.97 0.74 7.44
C LYS A 62 -12.02 0.70 8.56
N GLY A 63 -11.75 1.41 9.65
CA GLY A 63 -12.63 1.41 10.81
C GLY A 63 -12.19 0.46 11.91
N LYS A 64 -11.40 -0.54 11.58
CA LYS A 64 -10.79 -1.43 12.57
C LYS A 64 -9.31 -1.54 12.26
N PHE A 65 -8.69 -0.41 12.10
CA PHE A 65 -7.35 -0.34 11.57
C PHE A 65 -6.32 -0.99 12.50
N ASN A 66 -5.68 -2.02 12.00
CA ASN A 66 -4.50 -2.64 12.62
C ASN A 66 -3.49 -2.82 11.52
N ILE A 67 -2.38 -2.10 11.61
CA ILE A 67 -1.44 -2.05 10.51
C ILE A 67 -0.83 -3.41 10.20
N ASP A 68 -0.63 -4.25 11.21
CA ASP A 68 -0.06 -5.56 10.98
C ASP A 68 -1.01 -6.45 10.18
N GLU A 69 -2.30 -6.39 10.47
CA GLU A 69 -3.29 -7.13 9.70
C GLU A 69 -3.39 -6.63 8.27
N VAL A 70 -3.30 -5.32 8.09
CA VAL A 70 -3.34 -4.73 6.75
C VAL A 70 -2.13 -5.18 5.94
N VAL A 71 -0.95 -5.18 6.55
CA VAL A 71 0.27 -5.63 5.88
C VAL A 71 0.18 -7.12 5.52
N ASP A 72 -0.34 -7.94 6.42
CA ASP A 72 -0.52 -9.36 6.14
C ASP A 72 -1.48 -9.57 4.99
N ASN A 73 -2.57 -8.80 4.96
CA ASN A 73 -3.54 -8.88 3.87
C ASN A 73 -2.93 -8.41 2.55
N PHE A 74 -2.09 -7.39 2.61
CA PHE A 74 -1.37 -6.96 1.42
C PHE A 74 -0.58 -8.10 0.80
N ASN A 75 0.12 -8.87 1.61
CA ASN A 75 0.93 -9.97 1.11
C ASN A 75 0.06 -11.01 0.38
N LEU A 76 -1.10 -11.29 0.93
CA LEU A 76 -2.04 -12.21 0.28
C LEU A 76 -2.55 -11.65 -1.03
N LEU A 77 -2.96 -10.39 -1.05
CA LEU A 77 -3.50 -9.76 -2.25
C LEU A 77 -2.46 -9.67 -3.35
N ALA A 78 -1.23 -9.34 -2.99
CA ALA A 78 -0.16 -9.25 -3.97
C ALA A 78 0.13 -10.63 -4.59
N GLY A 79 0.12 -11.67 -3.76
CA GLY A 79 0.32 -13.03 -4.25
C GLY A 79 -0.81 -13.49 -5.15
N GLU A 80 -2.05 -13.21 -4.76
CA GLU A 80 -3.20 -13.57 -5.57
C GLU A 80 -3.19 -12.85 -6.92
N GLY A 81 -2.81 -11.57 -6.90
CA GLY A 81 -2.72 -10.82 -8.13
C GLY A 81 -1.74 -11.43 -9.11
N ASN A 82 -0.62 -11.90 -8.60
CA ASN A 82 0.40 -12.57 -9.42
C ASN A 82 -0.13 -13.88 -9.98
N GLU A 83 -0.84 -14.64 -9.18
CA GLU A 83 -1.42 -15.90 -9.62
C GLU A 83 -2.47 -15.68 -10.70
N ASP A 84 -3.30 -14.67 -10.53
CA ASP A 84 -4.32 -14.33 -11.51
C ASP A 84 -3.70 -13.99 -12.85
N ASN A 85 -2.55 -13.33 -12.84
CA ASN A 85 -1.88 -12.97 -14.07
C ASN A 85 -1.36 -14.20 -14.81
N ASP A 86 -1.07 -15.26 -14.10
CA ASP A 86 -0.58 -16.49 -14.67
C ASP A 86 -1.69 -17.33 -15.29
N SER A 87 -2.91 -17.03 -14.99
CA SER A 87 -4.06 -17.81 -15.45
C SER A 87 -4.42 -17.60 -16.92
#